data_b8b8e28a4f726a6430d91a1135fa3543
#
_entry.id   b8b8e28a4f726a6430d91a1135fa3543
#
_cell.length_a   1.000
_cell.length_b   1.000
_cell.length_c   1.000
_cell.angle_alpha   90.00
_cell.angle_beta   90.00
_cell.angle_gamma   90.00
#
_symmetry.space_group_name_H-M   'P 1'
#
loop_
_entity.id
_entity.type
_entity.pdbx_description
1 polymer ?
#
loop_
_entity_poly.entity_id
_entity_poly.type
_entity_poly.pdbx_seq_one_letter_code
_entity_poly.pdbx_strand_id
1 'polypeptide(L)'
;IVKEVCKYEVIVEGEVGELPMFNSMTGEVHKGEVTDPEELRQFVNETGIDIAAVSVGNCHLKEGGKVNINYEALKTLAEAVNIPLVLHGGTSIAREDLSKVAALGVVKVNFGTGMKREVLNVIKAYIQKHDIDKMDPNDVLGRGTGKDIGVLEQEAVIKYVEDTIRAMNG
;
A
#
# COMPACT_ATOMS: atom_id res chain seq x y z
N ILE A 1 -14.01 -20.37 -4.44
CA ILE A 1 -12.58 -20.07 -4.23
C ILE A 1 -12.25 -20.21 -2.75
N VAL A 2 -12.84 -19.44 -1.81
CA VAL A 2 -12.50 -19.48 -0.37
C VAL A 2 -12.50 -20.90 0.18
N LYS A 3 -13.60 -21.67 -0.01
CA LYS A 3 -13.71 -23.07 0.42
C LYS A 3 -12.62 -24.01 -0.13
N GLU A 4 -12.03 -23.68 -1.28
CA GLU A 4 -10.96 -24.48 -1.88
C GLU A 4 -9.60 -24.14 -1.26
N VAL A 5 -9.34 -22.86 -0.97
CA VAL A 5 -8.04 -22.39 -0.46
C VAL A 5 -7.91 -22.58 1.04
N CYS A 6 -8.98 -22.50 1.82
CA CYS A 6 -8.96 -22.76 3.28
C CYS A 6 -8.42 -24.13 3.66
N LYS A 7 -8.44 -25.10 2.74
CA LYS A 7 -7.84 -26.43 2.94
C LYS A 7 -6.31 -26.39 3.11
N TYR A 8 -5.68 -25.29 2.73
CA TYR A 8 -4.22 -25.13 2.73
C TYR A 8 -3.71 -24.20 3.83
N GLU A 9 -4.54 -23.86 4.81
CA GLU A 9 -4.20 -22.96 5.92
C GLU A 9 -3.68 -21.57 5.45
N VAL A 10 -4.23 -21.05 4.34
CA VAL A 10 -3.91 -19.74 3.82
C VAL A 10 -4.96 -18.72 4.22
N ILE A 11 -4.52 -17.49 4.52
CA ILE A 11 -5.39 -16.35 4.79
C ILE A 11 -5.96 -15.85 3.47
N VAL A 12 -7.29 -15.73 3.40
CA VAL A 12 -8.00 -15.20 2.23
C VAL A 12 -8.43 -13.77 2.50
N GLU A 13 -7.95 -12.86 1.66
CA GLU A 13 -8.38 -11.47 1.65
C GLU A 13 -9.44 -11.25 0.57
N GLY A 14 -10.50 -10.53 0.92
CA GLY A 14 -11.49 -10.02 -0.03
C GLY A 14 -11.56 -8.51 0.04
N GLU A 15 -11.92 -7.85 -1.07
CA GLU A 15 -12.13 -6.41 -1.14
C GLU A 15 -13.60 -6.10 -1.35
N VAL A 16 -14.12 -5.13 -0.58
CA VAL A 16 -15.52 -4.69 -0.64
C VAL A 16 -15.57 -3.19 -0.92
N GLY A 17 -16.29 -2.83 -1.96
CA GLY A 17 -16.35 -1.48 -2.48
C GLY A 17 -15.27 -1.23 -3.54
N GLU A 18 -15.24 -0.03 -4.06
CA GLU A 18 -14.29 0.39 -5.09
C GLU A 18 -13.43 1.55 -4.57
N LEU A 19 -12.11 1.34 -4.55
CA LEU A 19 -11.21 2.43 -4.17
C LEU A 19 -11.10 3.48 -5.28
N PRO A 20 -11.08 4.78 -4.90
CA PRO A 20 -10.74 5.85 -5.83
C PRO A 20 -9.38 5.58 -6.49
N MET A 21 -9.29 5.86 -7.78
CA MET A 21 -8.05 5.72 -8.54
C MET A 21 -7.59 7.09 -9.04
N PHE A 22 -6.35 7.47 -8.73
CA PHE A 22 -5.74 8.69 -9.21
C PHE A 22 -5.04 8.44 -10.55
N ASN A 23 -5.40 9.23 -11.56
CA ASN A 23 -4.70 9.24 -12.84
C ASN A 23 -3.61 10.31 -12.82
N SER A 24 -2.34 9.87 -12.74
CA SER A 24 -1.19 10.79 -12.67
C SER A 24 -0.96 11.59 -13.97
N MET A 25 -1.53 11.18 -15.11
CA MET A 25 -1.40 11.90 -16.39
C MET A 25 -2.43 13.01 -16.54
N THR A 26 -3.67 12.80 -16.08
CA THR A 26 -4.75 13.79 -16.21
C THR A 26 -4.97 14.58 -14.92
N GLY A 27 -4.46 14.13 -13.79
CA GLY A 27 -4.74 14.72 -12.47
C GLY A 27 -6.13 14.40 -11.92
N GLU A 28 -6.92 13.60 -12.64
CA GLU A 28 -8.26 13.23 -12.25
C GLU A 28 -8.28 12.12 -11.21
N VAL A 29 -9.27 12.17 -10.32
CA VAL A 29 -9.58 11.08 -9.38
C VAL A 29 -10.89 10.45 -9.85
N HIS A 30 -10.84 9.20 -10.27
CA HIS A 30 -12.05 8.41 -10.43
C HIS A 30 -12.64 8.19 -9.05
N LYS A 31 -13.89 8.59 -8.86
CA LYS A 31 -14.57 8.46 -7.57
C LYS A 31 -14.73 7.00 -7.22
N GLY A 32 -14.19 6.60 -6.07
CA GLY A 32 -14.62 5.42 -5.35
C GLY A 32 -15.59 5.84 -4.25
N GLU A 33 -16.27 4.89 -3.69
CA GLU A 33 -17.20 5.10 -2.61
C GLU A 33 -16.64 4.52 -1.31
N VAL A 34 -17.03 5.12 -0.19
CA VAL A 34 -16.77 4.52 1.13
C VAL A 34 -17.53 3.21 1.22
N THR A 35 -16.88 2.16 1.68
CA THR A 35 -17.50 0.84 1.84
C THR A 35 -18.74 0.94 2.73
N ASP A 36 -19.85 0.33 2.29
CA ASP A 36 -21.07 0.23 3.10
C ASP A 36 -20.91 -0.88 4.16
N PRO A 37 -21.22 -0.61 5.44
CA PRO A 37 -21.05 -1.59 6.52
C PRO A 37 -21.95 -2.83 6.38
N GLU A 38 -23.13 -2.69 5.78
CA GLU A 38 -24.05 -3.81 5.59
C GLU A 38 -23.57 -4.70 4.44
N GLU A 39 -23.10 -4.09 3.34
CA GLU A 39 -22.49 -4.81 2.23
C GLU A 39 -21.24 -5.58 2.70
N LEU A 40 -20.39 -4.95 3.51
CA LEU A 40 -19.23 -5.61 4.11
C LEU A 40 -19.65 -6.81 4.96
N ARG A 41 -20.64 -6.66 5.85
CA ARG A 41 -21.13 -7.75 6.70
C ARG A 41 -21.69 -8.90 5.88
N GLN A 42 -22.50 -8.61 4.88
CA GLN A 42 -23.06 -9.62 3.99
C GLN A 42 -21.96 -10.36 3.26
N PHE A 43 -20.99 -9.66 2.66
CA PHE A 43 -19.90 -10.25 1.93
C PHE A 43 -19.05 -11.18 2.80
N VAL A 44 -18.69 -10.75 4.01
CA VAL A 44 -17.92 -11.57 4.97
C VAL A 44 -18.68 -12.84 5.35
N ASN A 45 -19.98 -12.73 5.65
CA ASN A 45 -20.82 -13.87 6.04
C ASN A 45 -21.01 -14.88 4.89
N GLU A 46 -21.17 -14.40 3.67
CA GLU A 46 -21.41 -15.26 2.51
C GLU A 46 -20.12 -15.94 1.99
N THR A 47 -18.99 -15.26 2.11
CA THR A 47 -17.72 -15.74 1.56
C THR A 47 -16.86 -16.49 2.58
N GLY A 48 -16.90 -16.09 3.85
CA GLY A 48 -16.05 -16.62 4.89
C GLY A 48 -14.56 -16.27 4.71
N ILE A 49 -14.26 -15.07 4.19
CA ILE A 49 -12.90 -14.53 4.11
C ILE A 49 -12.32 -14.27 5.51
N ASP A 50 -10.99 -14.25 5.61
CA ASP A 50 -10.29 -14.08 6.87
C ASP A 50 -9.98 -12.62 7.20
N ILE A 51 -9.78 -11.78 6.18
CA ILE A 51 -9.52 -10.34 6.30
C ILE A 51 -10.20 -9.57 5.16
N ALA A 52 -10.65 -8.34 5.42
CA ALA A 52 -11.40 -7.54 4.46
C ALA A 52 -10.72 -6.22 4.12
N ALA A 53 -10.45 -5.98 2.86
CA ALA A 53 -10.01 -4.68 2.36
C ALA A 53 -11.22 -3.76 2.14
N VAL A 54 -11.09 -2.51 2.62
CA VAL A 54 -12.18 -1.53 2.62
C VAL A 54 -11.73 -0.16 2.10
N SER A 55 -12.68 0.62 1.61
CA SER A 55 -12.51 1.99 1.17
C SER A 55 -13.03 2.98 2.22
N VAL A 56 -12.15 3.84 2.72
CA VAL A 56 -12.45 4.88 3.72
C VAL A 56 -11.84 6.25 3.35
N GLY A 57 -11.69 6.50 2.06
CA GLY A 57 -11.04 7.70 1.51
C GLY A 57 -9.59 7.48 1.08
N ASN A 58 -9.00 6.31 1.35
CA ASN A 58 -7.73 5.87 0.76
C ASN A 58 -7.85 5.80 -0.77
N CYS A 59 -6.74 5.98 -1.49
CA CYS A 59 -6.75 6.11 -2.95
C CYS A 59 -5.59 5.35 -3.57
N HIS A 60 -5.84 4.67 -4.69
CA HIS A 60 -4.80 4.04 -5.49
C HIS A 60 -3.99 5.07 -6.28
N LEU A 61 -2.70 4.77 -6.49
CA LEU A 61 -1.77 5.48 -7.37
C LEU A 61 -1.51 6.95 -7.02
N LYS A 62 -2.06 7.48 -5.94
CA LYS A 62 -1.83 8.87 -5.53
C LYS A 62 -0.47 9.04 -4.88
N GLU A 63 0.36 9.89 -5.48
CA GLU A 63 1.65 10.31 -4.94
C GLU A 63 1.58 11.76 -4.44
N GLY A 64 2.34 12.06 -3.39
CA GLY A 64 2.59 13.43 -2.93
C GLY A 64 1.40 14.19 -2.36
N GLY A 65 0.24 13.55 -2.21
CA GLY A 65 -0.93 14.16 -1.61
C GLY A 65 -1.49 13.29 -0.50
N LYS A 66 -1.80 13.87 0.65
CA LYS A 66 -2.49 13.19 1.73
C LYS A 66 -3.98 13.08 1.39
N VAL A 67 -4.55 11.90 1.55
CA VAL A 67 -6.00 11.74 1.56
C VAL A 67 -6.53 11.95 2.97
N ASN A 68 -7.76 12.40 3.08
CA ASN A 68 -8.45 12.47 4.37
C ASN A 68 -9.11 11.12 4.63
N ILE A 69 -8.55 10.35 5.55
CA ILE A 69 -9.16 9.10 6.01
C ILE A 69 -10.43 9.41 6.79
N ASN A 70 -11.51 8.75 6.44
CA ASN A 70 -12.77 8.83 7.19
C ASN A 70 -12.71 7.86 8.38
N TYR A 71 -12.22 8.34 9.52
CA TYR A 71 -12.06 7.54 10.74
C TYR A 71 -13.39 7.04 11.32
N GLU A 72 -14.46 7.81 11.20
CA GLU A 72 -15.79 7.39 11.66
C GLU A 72 -16.31 6.22 10.82
N ALA A 73 -16.15 6.29 9.50
CA ALA A 73 -16.48 5.17 8.63
C ALA A 73 -15.62 3.95 8.96
N LEU A 74 -14.30 4.13 9.14
CA LEU A 74 -13.40 3.03 9.49
C LEU A 74 -13.82 2.34 10.79
N LYS A 75 -14.17 3.12 11.81
CA LYS A 75 -14.69 2.59 13.09
C LYS A 75 -15.99 1.82 12.90
N THR A 76 -16.92 2.37 12.14
CA THR A 76 -18.21 1.71 11.85
C THR A 76 -18.02 0.38 11.12
N LEU A 77 -17.08 0.34 10.16
CA LEU A 77 -16.74 -0.89 9.43
C LEU A 77 -16.08 -1.93 10.36
N ALA A 78 -15.18 -1.50 11.25
CA ALA A 78 -14.54 -2.39 12.21
C ALA A 78 -15.56 -2.97 13.22
N GLU A 79 -16.58 -2.22 13.58
CA GLU A 79 -17.67 -2.69 14.46
C GLU A 79 -18.68 -3.59 13.71
N ALA A 80 -18.76 -3.50 12.37
CA ALA A 80 -19.69 -4.28 11.56
C ALA A 80 -19.28 -5.74 11.37
N VAL A 81 -17.98 -6.08 11.49
CA VAL A 81 -17.45 -7.41 11.26
C VAL A 81 -16.49 -7.86 12.36
N ASN A 82 -16.32 -9.18 12.53
CA ASN A 82 -15.41 -9.75 13.53
C ASN A 82 -14.08 -10.23 12.90
N ILE A 83 -13.73 -9.72 11.73
CA ILE A 83 -12.47 -10.01 11.06
C ILE A 83 -11.64 -8.74 10.91
N PRO A 84 -10.29 -8.86 10.83
CA PRO A 84 -9.43 -7.71 10.67
C PRO A 84 -9.65 -6.96 9.35
N LEU A 85 -9.38 -5.65 9.35
CA LEU A 85 -9.50 -4.80 8.18
C LEU A 85 -8.15 -4.58 7.50
N VAL A 86 -8.20 -4.30 6.20
CA VAL A 86 -7.06 -4.01 5.33
C VAL A 86 -7.30 -2.68 4.61
N LEU A 87 -6.26 -1.87 4.45
CA LEU A 87 -6.31 -0.69 3.59
C LEU A 87 -5.35 -0.83 2.40
N HIS A 88 -5.88 -0.66 1.20
CA HIS A 88 -5.09 -0.50 -0.01
C HIS A 88 -4.70 0.97 -0.21
N GLY A 89 -3.82 1.25 -1.17
CA GLY A 89 -3.42 2.62 -1.47
C GLY A 89 -2.64 3.33 -0.34
N GLY A 90 -1.88 2.60 0.47
CA GLY A 90 -1.16 3.12 1.64
C GLY A 90 -0.24 4.31 1.37
N THR A 91 0.29 4.45 0.15
CA THR A 91 1.09 5.63 -0.24
C THR A 91 0.30 6.95 -0.15
N SER A 92 -1.01 6.89 -0.27
CA SER A 92 -1.89 8.07 -0.15
C SER A 92 -2.16 8.46 1.30
N ILE A 93 -1.96 7.54 2.25
CA ILE A 93 -2.21 7.75 3.69
C ILE A 93 -1.03 8.50 4.29
N ALA A 94 -1.31 9.53 5.08
CA ALA A 94 -0.27 10.24 5.79
C ALA A 94 0.42 9.33 6.82
N ARG A 95 1.75 9.43 6.98
CA ARG A 95 2.50 8.58 7.92
C ARG A 95 1.99 8.71 9.36
N GLU A 96 1.62 9.90 9.76
CA GLU A 96 1.03 10.21 11.07
C GLU A 96 -0.36 9.58 11.31
N ASP A 97 -0.99 9.08 10.26
CA ASP A 97 -2.30 8.43 10.34
C ASP A 97 -2.19 6.90 10.40
N LEU A 98 -1.04 6.33 10.07
CA LEU A 98 -0.84 4.88 10.03
C LEU A 98 -1.06 4.22 11.40
N SER A 99 -0.54 4.80 12.48
CA SER A 99 -0.79 4.29 13.83
C SER A 99 -2.25 4.42 14.25
N LYS A 100 -2.94 5.47 13.80
CA LYS A 100 -4.35 5.69 14.09
C LYS A 100 -5.24 4.65 13.40
N VAL A 101 -4.98 4.34 12.11
CA VAL A 101 -5.76 3.31 11.42
C VAL A 101 -5.49 1.93 11.99
N ALA A 102 -4.26 1.63 12.41
CA ALA A 102 -3.92 0.40 13.10
C ALA A 102 -4.69 0.25 14.42
N ALA A 103 -4.82 1.31 15.21
CA ALA A 103 -5.58 1.33 16.45
C ALA A 103 -7.10 1.09 16.24
N LEU A 104 -7.61 1.28 15.01
CA LEU A 104 -9.01 1.06 14.63
C LEU A 104 -9.26 -0.30 13.94
N GLY A 105 -8.35 -1.26 14.07
CA GLY A 105 -8.56 -2.64 13.58
C GLY A 105 -7.96 -2.93 12.20
N VAL A 106 -7.20 -2.01 11.62
CA VAL A 106 -6.44 -2.26 10.39
C VAL A 106 -5.17 -3.02 10.72
N VAL A 107 -5.04 -4.24 10.23
CA VAL A 107 -3.87 -5.11 10.46
C VAL A 107 -2.90 -5.16 9.30
N LYS A 108 -3.31 -4.68 8.13
CA LYS A 108 -2.51 -4.69 6.91
C LYS A 108 -2.76 -3.41 6.10
N VAL A 109 -1.68 -2.83 5.59
CA VAL A 109 -1.75 -1.70 4.64
C VAL A 109 -0.86 -2.02 3.44
N ASN A 110 -1.40 -1.91 2.23
CA ASN A 110 -0.67 -2.20 0.99
C ASN A 110 0.02 -0.96 0.45
N PHE A 111 1.34 -1.01 0.34
CA PHE A 111 2.18 0.03 -0.25
C PHE A 111 2.80 -0.46 -1.57
N GLY A 112 2.67 0.30 -2.62
CA GLY A 112 3.28 -0.01 -3.92
C GLY A 112 3.94 1.22 -4.55
N THR A 113 3.16 2.24 -4.83
CA THR A 113 3.58 3.43 -5.58
C THR A 113 4.72 4.19 -4.89
N GLY A 114 4.71 4.32 -3.56
CA GLY A 114 5.75 4.99 -2.80
C GLY A 114 7.12 4.29 -2.94
N MET A 115 7.17 2.98 -2.78
CA MET A 115 8.42 2.23 -2.99
C MET A 115 8.96 2.38 -4.41
N LYS A 116 8.08 2.28 -5.43
CA LYS A 116 8.49 2.48 -6.84
C LYS A 116 9.03 3.89 -7.07
N ARG A 117 8.48 4.89 -6.39
CA ARG A 117 8.98 6.28 -6.48
C ARG A 117 10.38 6.40 -5.91
N GLU A 118 10.68 5.75 -4.76
CA GLU A 118 12.03 5.75 -4.20
C GLU A 118 13.04 5.08 -5.14
N VAL A 119 12.69 3.96 -5.75
CA VAL A 119 13.52 3.31 -6.78
C VAL A 119 13.80 4.26 -7.94
N LEU A 120 12.78 4.92 -8.48
CA LEU A 120 12.96 5.91 -9.57
C LEU A 120 13.82 7.11 -9.15
N ASN A 121 13.72 7.56 -7.89
CA ASN A 121 14.57 8.62 -7.36
C ASN A 121 16.05 8.21 -7.33
N VAL A 122 16.32 6.96 -6.93
CA VAL A 122 17.69 6.38 -6.94
C VAL A 122 18.23 6.32 -8.36
N ILE A 123 17.46 5.76 -9.29
CA ILE A 123 17.86 5.67 -10.71
C ILE A 123 18.20 7.06 -11.27
N LYS A 124 17.30 8.02 -11.03
CA LYS A 124 17.50 9.40 -11.49
C LYS A 124 18.78 10.02 -10.90
N ALA A 125 18.97 9.88 -9.59
CA ALA A 125 20.15 10.42 -8.92
C ALA A 125 21.45 9.77 -9.39
N TYR A 126 21.40 8.46 -9.63
CA TYR A 126 22.54 7.71 -10.16
C TYR A 126 22.96 8.21 -11.54
N ILE A 127 22.00 8.32 -12.47
CA ILE A 127 22.23 8.79 -13.85
C ILE A 127 22.72 10.26 -13.85
N GLN A 128 22.19 11.10 -12.97
CA GLN A 128 22.65 12.48 -12.87
C GLN A 128 24.07 12.64 -12.35
N LYS A 129 24.53 11.68 -11.52
CA LYS A 129 25.85 11.72 -10.88
C LYS A 129 26.95 11.07 -11.72
N HIS A 130 26.59 10.11 -12.58
CA HIS A 130 27.53 9.27 -13.31
C HIS A 130 27.32 9.38 -14.81
N ASP A 131 28.41 9.45 -15.57
CA ASP A 131 28.41 9.32 -17.03
C ASP A 131 28.36 7.81 -17.38
N ILE A 132 27.15 7.26 -17.39
CA ILE A 132 26.94 5.81 -17.54
C ILE A 132 27.45 5.28 -18.89
N ASP A 133 27.57 6.14 -19.92
CA ASP A 133 28.09 5.75 -21.24
C ASP A 133 29.60 5.42 -21.18
N LYS A 134 30.30 5.88 -20.14
CA LYS A 134 31.72 5.63 -19.90
C LYS A 134 32.01 4.59 -18.83
N MET A 135 30.98 4.00 -18.23
CA MET A 135 31.12 3.01 -17.17
C MET A 135 31.03 1.58 -17.72
N ASP A 136 31.69 0.64 -17.03
CA ASP A 136 31.42 -0.79 -17.28
C ASP A 136 29.99 -1.12 -16.89
N PRO A 137 29.16 -1.69 -17.79
CA PRO A 137 27.79 -2.08 -17.48
C PRO A 137 27.65 -2.99 -16.26
N ASN A 138 28.67 -3.83 -15.98
CA ASN A 138 28.68 -4.68 -14.79
C ASN A 138 28.87 -3.89 -13.49
N ASP A 139 29.54 -2.74 -13.54
CA ASP A 139 29.67 -1.86 -12.38
C ASP A 139 28.37 -1.06 -12.15
N VAL A 140 27.58 -0.83 -13.20
CA VAL A 140 26.29 -0.14 -13.11
C VAL A 140 25.19 -1.07 -12.61
N LEU A 141 25.11 -2.30 -13.12
CA LEU A 141 23.91 -3.14 -12.99
C LEU A 141 24.11 -4.47 -12.27
N GLY A 142 25.33 -4.90 -11.91
CA GLY A 142 25.36 -6.30 -11.61
C GLY A 142 26.47 -6.92 -10.78
N ARG A 143 27.28 -6.18 -10.03
CA ARG A 143 28.33 -6.80 -9.20
C ARG A 143 27.98 -6.93 -7.72
N GLY A 144 26.93 -6.31 -7.24
CA GLY A 144 26.56 -6.30 -5.82
C GLY A 144 27.62 -5.66 -4.93
N THR A 145 28.39 -4.70 -5.46
CA THR A 145 29.56 -4.11 -4.79
C THR A 145 29.20 -2.92 -3.88
N GLY A 146 27.92 -2.62 -3.70
CA GLY A 146 27.45 -1.44 -2.97
C GLY A 146 27.53 -0.13 -3.77
N LYS A 147 27.98 -0.20 -5.02
CA LYS A 147 28.09 0.94 -5.95
C LYS A 147 27.18 0.82 -7.16
N ASP A 148 26.64 -0.36 -7.40
CA ASP A 148 25.71 -0.58 -8.49
C ASP A 148 24.30 -0.13 -8.11
N ILE A 149 23.49 0.14 -9.15
CA ILE A 149 22.18 0.72 -9.00
C ILE A 149 21.23 -0.22 -8.25
N GLY A 150 21.35 -1.54 -8.42
CA GLY A 150 20.50 -2.53 -7.76
C GLY A 150 20.67 -2.56 -6.24
N VAL A 151 21.90 -2.39 -5.75
CA VAL A 151 22.16 -2.28 -4.30
C VAL A 151 21.56 -1.00 -3.74
N LEU A 152 21.75 0.13 -4.43
CA LEU A 152 21.18 1.42 -4.00
C LEU A 152 19.64 1.41 -4.01
N GLU A 153 19.02 0.76 -4.99
CA GLU A 153 17.57 0.54 -5.05
C GLU A 153 17.09 -0.29 -3.86
N GLN A 154 17.79 -1.38 -3.54
CA GLN A 154 17.48 -2.23 -2.41
C GLN A 154 17.56 -1.46 -1.08
N GLU A 155 18.62 -0.68 -0.87
CA GLU A 155 18.79 0.15 0.33
C GLU A 155 17.65 1.17 0.48
N ALA A 156 17.24 1.81 -0.62
CA ALA A 156 16.13 2.77 -0.62
C ALA A 156 14.80 2.11 -0.26
N VAL A 157 14.53 0.90 -0.80
CA VAL A 157 13.32 0.13 -0.47
C VAL A 157 13.34 -0.31 0.99
N ILE A 158 14.45 -0.83 1.49
CA ILE A 158 14.60 -1.21 2.91
C ILE A 158 14.28 -0.03 3.81
N LYS A 159 14.91 1.12 3.54
CA LYS A 159 14.66 2.34 4.32
C LYS A 159 13.19 2.75 4.28
N TYR A 160 12.56 2.74 3.10
CA TYR A 160 11.14 3.08 2.97
C TYR A 160 10.25 2.17 3.82
N VAL A 161 10.52 0.86 3.80
CA VAL A 161 9.77 -0.15 4.57
C VAL A 161 9.98 0.05 6.06
N GLU A 162 11.23 0.22 6.52
CA GLU A 162 11.53 0.48 7.93
C GLU A 162 10.81 1.72 8.46
N ASP A 163 10.90 2.83 7.72
CA ASP A 163 10.25 4.10 8.09
C ASP A 163 8.71 3.95 8.16
N THR A 164 8.16 3.10 7.27
CA THR A 164 6.72 2.82 7.24
C THR A 164 6.29 1.96 8.43
N ILE A 165 7.05 0.89 8.75
CA ILE A 165 6.79 0.03 9.92
C ILE A 165 6.86 0.85 11.21
N ARG A 166 7.86 1.73 11.35
CA ARG A 166 7.97 2.61 12.52
C ARG A 166 6.75 3.52 12.65
N ALA A 167 6.27 4.08 11.56
CA ALA A 167 5.07 4.94 11.56
C ALA A 167 3.77 4.19 11.92
N MET A 168 3.69 2.89 11.65
CA MET A 168 2.55 2.06 12.05
C MET A 168 2.56 1.71 13.55
N ASN A 169 3.73 1.63 14.16
CA ASN A 169 3.88 1.26 15.57
C ASN A 169 3.80 2.46 16.54
N GLY A 170 3.80 3.69 16.06
CA GLY A 170 3.72 4.93 16.84
C GLY A 170 5.09 5.43 17.28
#